data_a4680a4e3ae34930c18e48a41a0c598f
#
_entry.id   a4680a4e3ae34930c18e48a41a0c598f
#
_cell.length_a   1.000
_cell.length_b   1.000
_cell.length_c   1.000
_cell.angle_alpha   90.00
_cell.angle_beta   90.00
_cell.angle_gamma   90.00
#
_symmetry.space_group_name_H-M   'P 1'
#
loop_
_entity.id
_entity.type
_entity.pdbx_description
1 polymer ?
#
loop_
_entity_poly.entity_id
_entity_poly.type
_entity_poly.pdbx_seq_one_letter_code
_entity_poly.pdbx_strand_id
1 'polypeptide(L)'
;MKMAKMPGRLFGIGVGPGDPELLTLKALRLLRAAPVVAYPAPEHGDSFARSIVARWLEAGQHEIGIRFPMQPGMPSTGIYEAAAAELAAELDHGNDIALLCQGDPLFYGSFIHLFARLAGRYRIEIVPGVPSITACAAAASTPLVMRDEALAVIPATLDEAEIARLLGEADAAAIVKVGRHFSKVRRVLRERGLLDRARYIERATLPNQRVAPFASVDAGHVPYFSMTLIRRHPIGC
;
A
#
# COMPACT_ATOMS: atom_id res chain seq x y z
N MET A 1 7.69 -41.24 -19.93
CA MET A 1 7.72 -40.53 -18.61
C MET A 1 7.55 -39.05 -18.93
N LYS A 2 6.36 -38.43 -18.69
CA LYS A 2 6.19 -37.00 -18.85
C LYS A 2 7.08 -36.32 -17.82
N MET A 3 8.06 -35.54 -18.25
CA MET A 3 8.83 -34.68 -17.35
C MET A 3 7.84 -33.78 -16.61
N ALA A 4 7.83 -33.81 -15.29
CA ALA A 4 7.04 -32.90 -14.49
C ALA A 4 7.44 -31.47 -14.86
N LYS A 5 6.48 -30.66 -15.30
CA LYS A 5 6.71 -29.26 -15.62
C LYS A 5 7.14 -28.56 -14.32
N MET A 6 8.21 -27.80 -14.38
CA MET A 6 8.65 -27.01 -13.20
C MET A 6 7.52 -26.04 -12.81
N PRO A 7 7.23 -25.89 -11.52
CA PRO A 7 6.27 -24.88 -11.07
C PRO A 7 6.67 -23.48 -11.53
N GLY A 8 5.67 -22.65 -11.81
CA GLY A 8 5.86 -21.25 -12.11
C GLY A 8 6.40 -20.47 -10.91
N ARG A 9 6.74 -19.20 -11.13
CA ARG A 9 7.22 -18.27 -10.12
C ARG A 9 6.14 -17.25 -9.77
N LEU A 10 6.07 -16.85 -8.51
CA LEU A 10 5.22 -15.74 -8.07
C LEU A 10 6.06 -14.46 -7.94
N PHE A 11 5.67 -13.41 -8.63
CA PHE A 11 6.26 -12.09 -8.50
C PHE A 11 5.32 -11.19 -7.70
N GLY A 12 5.68 -10.83 -6.46
CA GLY A 12 4.99 -9.78 -5.71
C GLY A 12 5.44 -8.42 -6.23
N ILE A 13 4.61 -7.74 -6.98
CA ILE A 13 4.96 -6.52 -7.70
C ILE A 13 4.37 -5.29 -7.03
N GLY A 14 5.22 -4.42 -6.48
CA GLY A 14 4.82 -3.09 -6.04
C GLY A 14 4.52 -2.20 -7.26
N VAL A 15 3.25 -1.79 -7.37
CA VAL A 15 2.81 -0.95 -8.51
C VAL A 15 2.85 0.54 -8.21
N GLY A 16 3.36 0.93 -7.04
CA GLY A 16 3.40 2.34 -6.65
C GLY A 16 2.08 2.88 -6.10
N PRO A 17 2.03 4.18 -5.77
CA PRO A 17 0.94 4.78 -5.02
C PRO A 17 -0.26 5.26 -5.88
N GLY A 18 -0.10 5.32 -7.21
CA GLY A 18 -1.16 5.80 -8.10
C GLY A 18 -0.68 6.20 -9.49
N ASP A 19 0.40 6.97 -9.58
CA ASP A 19 1.00 7.34 -10.86
C ASP A 19 1.69 6.13 -11.50
N PRO A 20 1.26 5.70 -12.72
CA PRO A 20 1.88 4.57 -13.42
C PRO A 20 3.36 4.80 -13.79
N GLU A 21 3.85 6.02 -13.82
CA GLU A 21 5.26 6.33 -14.08
C GLU A 21 6.17 6.05 -12.87
N LEU A 22 5.57 5.81 -11.69
CA LEU A 22 6.30 5.37 -10.50
C LEU A 22 6.48 3.84 -10.43
N LEU A 23 6.08 3.12 -11.47
CA LEU A 23 6.36 1.70 -11.62
C LEU A 23 7.86 1.50 -11.90
N THR A 24 8.51 0.59 -11.18
CA THR A 24 9.93 0.31 -11.46
C THR A 24 10.07 -0.42 -12.79
N LEU A 25 11.20 -0.22 -13.49
CA LEU A 25 11.50 -0.93 -14.75
C LEU A 25 11.45 -2.45 -14.59
N LYS A 26 11.87 -2.96 -13.44
CA LYS A 26 11.81 -4.39 -13.12
C LYS A 26 10.37 -4.86 -12.99
N ALA A 27 9.53 -4.11 -12.28
CA ALA A 27 8.11 -4.39 -12.13
C ALA A 27 7.41 -4.44 -13.51
N LEU A 28 7.64 -3.44 -14.35
CA LEU A 28 7.07 -3.38 -15.70
C LEU A 28 7.48 -4.58 -16.56
N ARG A 29 8.77 -4.92 -16.57
CA ARG A 29 9.28 -6.06 -17.32
C ARG A 29 8.66 -7.39 -16.89
N LEU A 30 8.53 -7.63 -15.59
CA LEU A 30 7.96 -8.86 -15.05
C LEU A 30 6.44 -8.91 -15.22
N LEU A 31 5.75 -7.78 -15.09
CA LEU A 31 4.33 -7.65 -15.36
C LEU A 31 3.99 -8.08 -16.80
N ARG A 32 4.72 -7.56 -17.78
CA ARG A 32 4.50 -7.87 -19.19
C ARG A 32 4.86 -9.31 -19.56
N ALA A 33 5.85 -9.89 -18.89
CA ALA A 33 6.30 -11.26 -19.16
C ALA A 33 5.42 -12.33 -18.52
N ALA A 34 4.67 -12.01 -17.47
CA ALA A 34 3.86 -12.99 -16.74
C ALA A 34 2.57 -13.33 -17.50
N PRO A 35 2.27 -14.61 -17.77
CA PRO A 35 1.01 -15.02 -18.42
C PRO A 35 -0.21 -14.81 -17.51
N VAL A 36 -0.02 -14.73 -16.21
CA VAL A 36 -1.10 -14.53 -15.23
C VAL A 36 -0.84 -13.25 -14.43
N VAL A 37 -1.87 -12.42 -14.28
CA VAL A 37 -1.82 -11.20 -13.47
C VAL A 37 -2.91 -11.28 -12.39
N ALA A 38 -2.49 -11.30 -11.13
CA ALA A 38 -3.40 -11.34 -9.99
C ALA A 38 -3.38 -10.00 -9.24
N TYR A 39 -4.51 -9.59 -8.66
CA TYR A 39 -4.60 -8.32 -7.94
C TYR A 39 -5.73 -8.31 -6.92
N PRO A 40 -5.57 -7.56 -5.81
CA PRO A 40 -6.66 -7.33 -4.87
C PRO A 40 -7.72 -6.42 -5.50
N ALA A 41 -8.98 -6.77 -5.29
CA ALA A 41 -10.12 -5.98 -5.75
C ALA A 41 -11.17 -5.87 -4.63
N PRO A 42 -11.99 -4.81 -4.58
CA PRO A 42 -13.16 -4.78 -3.74
C PRO A 42 -14.18 -5.83 -4.19
N GLU A 43 -15.09 -6.22 -3.32
CA GLU A 43 -16.18 -7.16 -3.67
C GLU A 43 -16.96 -6.71 -4.89
N HIS A 44 -17.22 -5.39 -4.97
CA HIS A 44 -17.84 -4.72 -6.10
C HIS A 44 -16.98 -3.57 -6.59
N GLY A 45 -16.79 -3.44 -7.90
CA GLY A 45 -16.01 -2.39 -8.54
C GLY A 45 -14.61 -2.83 -8.98
N ASP A 46 -13.83 -1.84 -9.41
CA ASP A 46 -12.54 -2.04 -10.05
C ASP A 46 -11.39 -2.09 -9.03
N SER A 47 -10.36 -2.86 -9.36
CA SER A 47 -9.12 -2.90 -8.59
C SER A 47 -8.30 -1.64 -8.82
N PHE A 48 -7.97 -0.93 -7.73
CA PHE A 48 -7.09 0.22 -7.81
C PHE A 48 -5.66 -0.19 -8.23
N ALA A 49 -5.14 -1.30 -7.72
CA ALA A 49 -3.81 -1.78 -8.12
C ALA A 49 -3.74 -2.12 -9.61
N ARG A 50 -4.81 -2.74 -10.15
CA ARG A 50 -4.93 -3.01 -11.60
C ARG A 50 -5.03 -1.73 -12.41
N SER A 51 -5.79 -0.73 -11.96
CA SER A 51 -5.97 0.52 -12.69
C SER A 51 -4.66 1.29 -12.91
N ILE A 52 -3.72 1.22 -11.95
CA ILE A 52 -2.40 1.84 -12.06
C ILE A 52 -1.62 1.28 -13.26
N VAL A 53 -1.73 -0.02 -13.52
CA VAL A 53 -0.95 -0.70 -14.55
C VAL A 53 -1.75 -1.01 -15.83
N ALA A 54 -3.00 -0.59 -15.91
CA ALA A 54 -3.92 -0.98 -16.99
C ALA A 54 -3.36 -0.79 -18.40
N ARG A 55 -2.62 0.31 -18.63
CA ARG A 55 -1.98 0.62 -19.93
C ARG A 55 -0.79 -0.29 -20.29
N TRP A 56 -0.31 -1.07 -19.31
CA TRP A 56 0.86 -1.94 -19.46
C TRP A 56 0.52 -3.42 -19.52
N LEU A 57 -0.77 -3.76 -19.35
CA LEU A 57 -1.23 -5.14 -19.49
C LEU A 57 -1.20 -5.56 -20.95
N GLU A 58 -0.75 -6.78 -21.20
CA GLU A 58 -0.66 -7.34 -22.55
C GLU A 58 -1.91 -8.16 -22.88
N ALA A 59 -2.29 -8.15 -24.15
CA ALA A 59 -3.41 -8.94 -24.59
C ALA A 59 -3.14 -10.45 -24.37
N GLY A 60 -4.14 -11.16 -23.83
CA GLY A 60 -4.05 -12.60 -23.58
C GLY A 60 -3.52 -12.98 -22.20
N GLN A 61 -3.14 -12.03 -21.34
CA GLN A 61 -2.86 -12.35 -19.95
C GLN A 61 -4.14 -12.81 -19.23
N HIS A 62 -4.03 -13.88 -18.44
CA HIS A 62 -5.13 -14.34 -17.57
C HIS A 62 -5.17 -13.48 -16.30
N GLU A 63 -6.28 -12.79 -16.07
CA GLU A 63 -6.45 -11.91 -14.93
C GLU A 63 -7.23 -12.57 -13.78
N ILE A 64 -6.68 -12.55 -12.56
CA ILE A 64 -7.29 -13.10 -11.34
C ILE A 64 -7.56 -11.96 -10.35
N GLY A 65 -8.83 -11.61 -10.18
CA GLY A 65 -9.26 -10.60 -9.21
C GLY A 65 -9.56 -11.21 -7.83
N ILE A 66 -8.68 -11.01 -6.85
CA ILE A 66 -8.87 -11.48 -5.46
C ILE A 66 -9.80 -10.49 -4.75
N ARG A 67 -11.06 -10.90 -4.55
CA ARG A 67 -12.10 -10.01 -4.05
C ARG A 67 -12.22 -10.04 -2.53
N PHE A 68 -12.18 -8.85 -1.93
CA PHE A 68 -12.29 -8.64 -0.49
C PHE A 68 -13.57 -7.89 -0.16
N PRO A 69 -14.36 -8.35 0.85
CA PRO A 69 -15.46 -7.57 1.38
C PRO A 69 -14.89 -6.31 2.06
N MET A 70 -15.44 -5.16 1.70
CA MET A 70 -15.03 -3.86 2.26
C MET A 70 -15.62 -3.60 3.66
N GLN A 71 -16.14 -4.64 4.33
CA GLN A 71 -16.75 -4.54 5.65
C GLN A 71 -15.69 -4.65 6.76
N PRO A 72 -15.63 -3.68 7.69
CA PRO A 72 -14.73 -3.74 8.85
C PRO A 72 -15.05 -4.94 9.74
N GLY A 73 -14.02 -5.68 10.15
CA GLY A 73 -14.17 -6.78 11.12
C GLY A 73 -14.50 -8.15 10.51
N MET A 74 -14.73 -8.26 9.20
CA MET A 74 -14.88 -9.58 8.57
C MET A 74 -13.52 -10.30 8.49
N PRO A 75 -13.44 -11.57 8.94
CA PRO A 75 -12.23 -12.36 8.82
C PRO A 75 -11.89 -12.57 7.33
N SER A 76 -10.73 -12.10 6.90
CA SER A 76 -10.26 -12.30 5.52
C SER A 76 -9.47 -13.61 5.33
N THR A 77 -9.34 -14.44 6.38
CA THR A 77 -8.54 -15.66 6.37
C THR A 77 -8.96 -16.62 5.27
N GLY A 78 -10.26 -16.92 5.16
CA GLY A 78 -10.78 -17.82 4.12
C GLY A 78 -10.60 -17.29 2.70
N ILE A 79 -10.61 -15.96 2.53
CA ILE A 79 -10.36 -15.33 1.23
C ILE A 79 -8.90 -15.55 0.81
N TYR A 80 -7.95 -15.35 1.74
CA TYR A 80 -6.54 -15.59 1.45
C TYR A 80 -6.24 -17.07 1.21
N GLU A 81 -6.97 -17.99 1.85
CA GLU A 81 -6.85 -19.43 1.60
C GLU A 81 -7.34 -19.80 0.20
N ALA A 82 -8.52 -19.33 -0.18
CA ALA A 82 -9.08 -19.54 -1.52
C ALA A 82 -8.17 -18.94 -2.61
N ALA A 83 -7.73 -17.70 -2.43
CA ALA A 83 -6.82 -17.03 -3.35
C ALA A 83 -5.47 -17.76 -3.46
N ALA A 84 -4.89 -18.22 -2.34
CA ALA A 84 -3.66 -18.99 -2.36
C ALA A 84 -3.82 -20.30 -3.11
N ALA A 85 -4.96 -20.99 -2.97
CA ALA A 85 -5.26 -22.22 -3.71
C ALA A 85 -5.39 -21.97 -5.23
N GLU A 86 -6.07 -20.89 -5.62
CA GLU A 86 -6.20 -20.49 -7.03
C GLU A 86 -4.85 -20.14 -7.66
N LEU A 87 -4.03 -19.33 -6.97
CA LEU A 87 -2.67 -19.00 -7.43
C LEU A 87 -1.77 -20.24 -7.48
N ALA A 88 -1.92 -21.15 -6.50
CA ALA A 88 -1.17 -22.40 -6.48
C ALA A 88 -1.48 -23.29 -7.70
N ALA A 89 -2.73 -23.35 -8.13
CA ALA A 89 -3.12 -24.11 -9.31
C ALA A 89 -2.42 -23.60 -10.58
N GLU A 90 -2.35 -22.28 -10.77
CA GLU A 90 -1.64 -21.65 -11.89
C GLU A 90 -0.12 -21.94 -11.82
N LEU A 91 0.46 -21.81 -10.63
CA LEU A 91 1.88 -22.11 -10.42
C LEU A 91 2.21 -23.57 -10.69
N ASP A 92 1.36 -24.52 -10.27
CA ASP A 92 1.52 -25.96 -10.53
C ASP A 92 1.41 -26.29 -12.03
N HIS A 93 0.65 -25.49 -12.80
CA HIS A 93 0.64 -25.57 -14.27
C HIS A 93 1.90 -24.96 -14.91
N GLY A 94 2.83 -24.41 -14.11
CA GLY A 94 4.07 -23.78 -14.57
C GLY A 94 3.86 -22.38 -15.15
N ASN A 95 2.79 -21.69 -14.77
CA ASN A 95 2.55 -20.31 -15.15
C ASN A 95 3.20 -19.36 -14.15
N ASP A 96 4.02 -18.43 -14.63
CA ASP A 96 4.53 -17.33 -13.81
C ASP A 96 3.37 -16.35 -13.52
N ILE A 97 3.29 -15.83 -12.28
CA ILE A 97 2.23 -14.93 -11.84
C ILE A 97 2.82 -13.58 -11.40
N ALA A 98 2.29 -12.49 -11.96
CA ALA A 98 2.48 -11.13 -11.44
C ALA A 98 1.35 -10.79 -10.45
N LEU A 99 1.64 -10.81 -9.14
CA LEU A 99 0.68 -10.40 -8.11
C LEU A 99 0.89 -8.93 -7.76
N LEU A 100 -0.06 -8.10 -8.13
CA LEU A 100 0.02 -6.64 -7.97
C LEU A 100 -0.25 -6.22 -6.54
N CYS A 101 0.56 -5.30 -6.04
CA CYS A 101 0.45 -4.72 -4.70
C CYS A 101 0.50 -3.20 -4.80
N GLN A 102 -0.53 -2.51 -4.36
CA GLN A 102 -0.50 -1.05 -4.28
C GLN A 102 0.64 -0.59 -3.36
N GLY A 103 1.41 0.42 -3.79
CA GLY A 103 2.61 0.84 -3.09
C GLY A 103 3.71 -0.22 -3.15
N ASP A 104 4.12 -0.72 -2.00
CA ASP A 104 5.13 -1.76 -1.82
C ASP A 104 4.52 -3.05 -1.25
N PRO A 105 4.93 -4.25 -1.72
CA PRO A 105 4.36 -5.52 -1.29
C PRO A 105 4.51 -5.83 0.20
N LEU A 106 5.58 -5.36 0.82
CA LEU A 106 5.92 -5.65 2.22
C LEU A 106 5.60 -4.50 3.18
N PHE A 107 5.01 -3.41 2.68
CA PHE A 107 4.65 -2.26 3.51
C PHE A 107 3.12 -2.11 3.62
N TYR A 108 2.53 -2.69 4.66
CA TYR A 108 1.08 -2.73 4.91
C TYR A 108 0.24 -3.35 3.79
N GLY A 109 0.87 -4.11 2.90
CA GLY A 109 0.21 -4.76 1.75
C GLY A 109 -0.46 -6.08 2.11
N SER A 110 -1.56 -6.40 1.43
CA SER A 110 -2.23 -7.71 1.54
C SER A 110 -1.39 -8.88 1.01
N PHE A 111 -0.38 -8.61 0.20
CA PHE A 111 0.57 -9.59 -0.30
C PHE A 111 1.20 -10.47 0.79
N ILE A 112 1.49 -9.89 1.95
CA ILE A 112 2.14 -10.58 3.10
C ILE A 112 1.37 -11.85 3.48
N HIS A 113 0.03 -11.83 3.41
CA HIS A 113 -0.80 -12.98 3.74
C HIS A 113 -0.72 -14.11 2.71
N LEU A 114 -0.59 -13.78 1.42
CA LEU A 114 -0.40 -14.75 0.35
C LEU A 114 1.03 -15.26 0.33
N PHE A 115 2.02 -14.39 0.55
CA PHE A 115 3.42 -14.75 0.72
C PHE A 115 3.59 -15.83 1.80
N ALA A 116 3.02 -15.61 2.98
CA ALA A 116 3.12 -16.57 4.09
C ALA A 116 2.56 -17.96 3.77
N ARG A 117 1.58 -18.06 2.85
CA ARG A 117 0.96 -19.33 2.43
C ARG A 117 1.70 -20.04 1.30
N LEU A 118 2.42 -19.30 0.47
CA LEU A 118 3.00 -19.82 -0.78
C LEU A 118 4.53 -19.98 -0.73
N ALA A 119 5.23 -19.22 0.14
CA ALA A 119 6.70 -19.15 0.16
C ALA A 119 7.41 -20.48 0.44
N GLY A 120 6.80 -21.38 1.20
CA GLY A 120 7.37 -22.70 1.48
C GLY A 120 7.28 -23.69 0.32
N ARG A 121 6.49 -23.36 -0.72
CA ARG A 121 6.17 -24.29 -1.82
C ARG A 121 6.64 -23.79 -3.19
N TYR A 122 6.67 -22.47 -3.40
CA TYR A 122 6.98 -21.86 -4.70
C TYR A 122 8.14 -20.87 -4.61
N ARG A 123 8.81 -20.66 -5.75
CA ARG A 123 9.79 -19.56 -5.86
C ARG A 123 9.05 -18.24 -5.92
N ILE A 124 9.33 -17.37 -4.95
CA ILE A 124 8.72 -16.04 -4.87
C ILE A 124 9.83 -14.99 -5.02
N GLU A 125 9.60 -14.04 -5.90
CA GLU A 125 10.44 -12.85 -6.05
C GLU A 125 9.62 -11.61 -5.71
N ILE A 126 10.15 -10.78 -4.82
CA ILE A 126 9.48 -9.55 -4.39
C ILE A 126 10.15 -8.37 -5.08
N VAL A 127 9.34 -7.60 -5.80
CA VAL A 127 9.78 -6.39 -6.50
C VAL A 127 9.28 -5.18 -5.74
N PRO A 128 10.16 -4.41 -5.09
CA PRO A 128 9.75 -3.23 -4.34
C PRO A 128 9.02 -2.21 -5.23
N GLY A 129 8.10 -1.47 -4.61
CA GLY A 129 7.41 -0.34 -5.24
C GLY A 129 7.58 0.93 -4.42
N VAL A 130 7.25 2.08 -4.99
CA VAL A 130 7.23 3.35 -4.27
C VAL A 130 6.09 3.33 -3.25
N PRO A 131 6.38 3.36 -1.93
CA PRO A 131 5.33 3.35 -0.92
C PRO A 131 4.66 4.73 -0.80
N SER A 132 3.41 4.75 -0.36
CA SER A 132 2.64 6.00 -0.22
C SER A 132 3.28 7.02 0.72
N ILE A 133 4.08 6.58 1.68
CA ILE A 133 4.76 7.46 2.64
C ILE A 133 5.75 8.41 1.92
N THR A 134 6.59 7.88 1.04
CA THR A 134 7.54 8.70 0.26
C THR A 134 6.84 9.52 -0.80
N ALA A 135 5.80 9.00 -1.42
CA ALA A 135 4.97 9.73 -2.37
C ALA A 135 4.25 10.93 -1.71
N CYS A 136 3.71 10.76 -0.50
CA CYS A 136 3.11 11.84 0.26
C CYS A 136 4.14 12.90 0.67
N ALA A 137 5.35 12.50 1.02
CA ALA A 137 6.44 13.42 1.34
C ALA A 137 6.84 14.28 0.12
N ALA A 138 6.97 13.64 -1.04
CA ALA A 138 7.23 14.33 -2.31
C ALA A 138 6.10 15.29 -2.67
N ALA A 139 4.84 14.84 -2.60
CA ALA A 139 3.66 15.67 -2.88
C ALA A 139 3.57 16.89 -1.95
N ALA A 140 3.93 16.74 -0.68
CA ALA A 140 3.94 17.82 0.31
C ALA A 140 5.23 18.67 0.28
N SER A 141 6.21 18.33 -0.57
CA SER A 141 7.55 18.94 -0.59
C SER A 141 8.17 19.00 0.82
N THR A 142 7.98 17.91 1.59
CA THR A 142 8.37 17.85 3.00
C THR A 142 9.23 16.62 3.22
N PRO A 143 10.51 16.74 3.61
CA PRO A 143 11.34 15.61 4.00
C PRO A 143 10.69 14.82 5.14
N LEU A 144 10.75 13.50 5.10
CA LEU A 144 10.29 12.66 6.21
C LEU A 144 11.20 12.82 7.42
N VAL A 145 12.49 12.65 7.22
CA VAL A 145 13.53 12.74 8.24
C VAL A 145 14.82 13.25 7.64
N MET A 146 15.70 13.79 8.47
CA MET A 146 17.04 14.24 8.10
C MET A 146 18.06 13.75 9.14
N ARG A 147 19.26 13.42 8.68
CA ARG A 147 20.39 13.01 9.54
C ARG A 147 19.99 11.92 10.55
N ASP A 148 20.07 12.23 11.84
CA ASP A 148 19.84 11.29 12.95
C ASP A 148 18.39 11.31 13.47
N GLU A 149 17.46 11.97 12.73
CA GLU A 149 16.06 12.04 13.11
C GLU A 149 15.37 10.67 12.96
N ALA A 150 14.56 10.30 13.95
CA ALA A 150 13.77 9.09 13.96
C ALA A 150 12.39 9.32 13.34
N LEU A 151 11.94 8.37 12.50
CA LEU A 151 10.61 8.36 11.90
C LEU A 151 9.73 7.28 12.53
N ALA A 152 8.56 7.68 13.04
CA ALA A 152 7.50 6.74 13.41
C ALA A 152 6.47 6.61 12.29
N VAL A 153 6.14 5.37 11.90
CA VAL A 153 5.00 5.08 11.02
C VAL A 153 3.86 4.53 11.86
N ILE A 154 2.80 5.32 12.02
CA ILE A 154 1.76 5.10 13.00
C ILE A 154 0.43 4.77 12.31
N PRO A 155 -0.12 3.55 12.46
CA PRO A 155 -1.48 3.26 11.99
C PRO A 155 -2.52 4.04 12.83
N ALA A 156 -3.38 4.81 12.17
CA ALA A 156 -4.48 5.51 12.86
C ALA A 156 -5.52 4.55 13.47
N THR A 157 -5.41 3.26 13.24
CA THR A 157 -6.25 2.22 13.86
C THR A 157 -5.91 1.97 15.33
N LEU A 158 -4.70 2.33 15.79
CA LEU A 158 -4.29 2.27 17.20
C LEU A 158 -5.18 3.17 18.07
N ASP A 159 -5.20 2.93 19.37
CA ASP A 159 -5.87 3.82 20.32
C ASP A 159 -5.13 5.17 20.47
N GLU A 160 -5.80 6.13 21.11
CA GLU A 160 -5.27 7.50 21.23
C GLU A 160 -4.02 7.56 22.09
N ALA A 161 -3.96 6.77 23.15
CA ALA A 161 -2.82 6.76 24.06
C ALA A 161 -1.56 6.24 23.35
N GLU A 162 -1.70 5.19 22.56
CA GLU A 162 -0.58 4.61 21.80
C GLU A 162 -0.11 5.53 20.66
N ILE A 163 -1.04 6.15 19.93
CA ILE A 163 -0.69 7.17 18.92
C ILE A 163 0.07 8.33 19.60
N ALA A 164 -0.45 8.83 20.74
CA ALA A 164 0.17 9.92 21.48
C ALA A 164 1.57 9.56 22.01
N ARG A 165 1.76 8.33 22.48
CA ARG A 165 3.06 7.80 22.94
C ARG A 165 4.07 7.79 21.81
N LEU A 166 3.73 7.15 20.68
CA LEU A 166 4.61 7.03 19.52
C LEU A 166 4.97 8.39 18.90
N LEU A 167 4.01 9.33 18.86
CA LEU A 167 4.28 10.71 18.45
C LEU A 167 5.28 11.41 19.42
N GLY A 168 5.33 11.01 20.69
CA GLY A 168 6.23 11.56 21.68
C GLY A 168 7.68 11.09 21.52
N GLU A 169 7.90 9.93 20.93
CA GLU A 169 9.18 9.23 20.87
C GLU A 169 9.99 9.49 19.59
N ALA A 170 9.36 10.04 18.54
CA ALA A 170 10.00 10.26 17.25
C ALA A 170 10.06 11.76 16.86
N ASP A 171 11.05 12.14 16.05
CA ASP A 171 11.22 13.49 15.53
C ASP A 171 10.22 13.81 14.41
N ALA A 172 9.84 12.79 13.68
CA ALA A 172 8.84 12.87 12.63
C ALA A 172 7.91 11.67 12.67
N ALA A 173 6.70 11.84 12.14
CA ALA A 173 5.74 10.76 12.05
C ALA A 173 4.94 10.80 10.75
N ALA A 174 4.61 9.61 10.24
CA ALA A 174 3.64 9.41 9.19
C ALA A 174 2.46 8.62 9.76
N ILE A 175 1.30 9.26 9.90
CA ILE A 175 0.08 8.58 10.33
C ILE A 175 -0.63 8.06 9.10
N VAL A 176 -0.71 6.74 8.98
CA VAL A 176 -1.36 6.01 7.88
C VAL A 176 -2.77 5.56 8.26
N LYS A 177 -3.60 5.22 7.27
CA LYS A 177 -5.00 4.76 7.46
C LYS A 177 -5.86 5.80 8.19
N VAL A 178 -5.64 7.09 7.90
CA VAL A 178 -6.30 8.21 8.57
C VAL A 178 -7.81 8.17 8.35
N GLY A 179 -8.29 8.20 7.12
CA GLY A 179 -9.68 8.05 6.69
C GLY A 179 -10.73 8.28 7.80
N ARG A 180 -11.49 7.25 8.14
CA ARG A 180 -12.50 7.27 9.22
C ARG A 180 -11.97 7.60 10.61
N HIS A 181 -10.66 7.54 10.82
CA HIS A 181 -10.01 7.83 12.11
C HIS A 181 -9.55 9.30 12.22
N PHE A 182 -9.86 10.14 11.25
CA PHE A 182 -9.40 11.53 11.18
C PHE A 182 -9.71 12.34 12.43
N SER A 183 -10.93 12.26 12.95
CA SER A 183 -11.34 12.99 14.16
C SER A 183 -10.55 12.58 15.40
N LYS A 184 -10.23 11.28 15.52
CA LYS A 184 -9.37 10.76 16.57
C LYS A 184 -7.95 11.32 16.45
N VAL A 185 -7.35 11.23 15.27
CA VAL A 185 -6.01 11.79 15.00
C VAL A 185 -5.97 13.29 15.29
N ARG A 186 -7.01 14.05 14.87
CA ARG A 186 -7.11 15.50 15.14
C ARG A 186 -7.08 15.79 16.64
N ARG A 187 -7.80 15.02 17.46
CA ARG A 187 -7.81 15.20 18.92
C ARG A 187 -6.43 14.99 19.52
N VAL A 188 -5.77 13.89 19.18
CA VAL A 188 -4.41 13.58 19.66
C VAL A 188 -3.41 14.67 19.24
N LEU A 189 -3.45 15.10 17.98
CA LEU A 189 -2.54 16.15 17.50
C LEU A 189 -2.77 17.48 18.22
N ARG A 190 -4.01 17.83 18.52
CA ARG A 190 -4.35 19.05 19.29
C ARG A 190 -3.80 18.98 20.71
N GLU A 191 -4.05 17.88 21.42
CA GLU A 191 -3.57 17.67 22.79
C GLU A 191 -2.03 17.68 22.90
N ARG A 192 -1.36 17.24 21.84
CA ARG A 192 0.10 17.25 21.75
C ARG A 192 0.71 18.56 21.20
N GLY A 193 -0.11 19.55 20.85
CA GLY A 193 0.37 20.81 20.27
C GLY A 193 1.02 20.65 18.88
N LEU A 194 0.66 19.59 18.14
CA LEU A 194 1.24 19.24 16.84
C LEU A 194 0.34 19.60 15.65
N LEU A 195 -0.84 20.16 15.89
CA LEU A 195 -1.86 20.39 14.85
C LEU A 195 -1.34 21.28 13.70
N ASP A 196 -0.61 22.35 14.03
CA ASP A 196 -0.07 23.29 13.04
C ASP A 196 1.19 22.76 12.32
N ARG A 197 1.78 21.69 12.85
CA ARG A 197 2.94 21.01 12.27
C ARG A 197 2.55 19.81 11.39
N ALA A 198 1.27 19.50 11.33
CA ALA A 198 0.76 18.37 10.58
C ALA A 198 0.33 18.80 9.17
N ARG A 199 0.78 18.03 8.18
CA ARG A 199 0.35 18.13 6.78
C ARG A 199 -0.56 16.97 6.46
N TYR A 200 -1.69 17.28 5.86
CA TYR A 200 -2.63 16.30 5.34
C TYR A 200 -2.41 16.11 3.86
N ILE A 201 -2.32 14.87 3.41
CA ILE A 201 -2.18 14.51 2.00
C ILE A 201 -3.24 13.47 1.66
N GLU A 202 -3.98 13.68 0.61
CA GLU A 202 -4.88 12.68 0.05
C GLU A 202 -4.59 12.43 -1.41
N ARG A 203 -4.80 11.17 -1.83
CA ARG A 203 -4.66 10.72 -3.22
C ARG A 203 -3.33 11.15 -3.85
N ALA A 204 -2.24 11.06 -3.08
CA ALA A 204 -0.91 11.39 -3.55
C ALA A 204 -0.60 10.69 -4.88
N THR A 205 -0.05 11.44 -5.83
CA THR A 205 0.28 11.04 -7.20
C THR A 205 -0.91 10.81 -8.16
N LEU A 206 -2.13 11.00 -7.68
CA LEU A 206 -3.33 10.94 -8.55
C LEU A 206 -3.69 12.33 -9.07
N PRO A 207 -4.45 12.45 -10.18
CA PRO A 207 -4.86 13.75 -10.74
C PRO A 207 -5.64 14.64 -9.77
N ASN A 208 -6.32 14.05 -8.80
CA ASN A 208 -7.08 14.74 -7.76
C ASN A 208 -6.36 14.74 -6.40
N GLN A 209 -5.02 14.72 -6.42
CA GLN A 209 -4.18 14.92 -5.24
C GLN A 209 -4.49 16.23 -4.54
N ARG A 210 -4.54 16.18 -3.21
CA ARG A 210 -4.66 17.38 -2.38
C ARG A 210 -3.66 17.34 -1.24
N VAL A 211 -3.02 18.49 -1.01
CA VAL A 211 -2.15 18.73 0.14
C VAL A 211 -2.69 19.94 0.90
N ALA A 212 -2.82 19.86 2.21
CA ALA A 212 -3.36 20.94 3.04
C ALA A 212 -2.75 20.94 4.45
N PRO A 213 -2.76 22.07 5.17
CA PRO A 213 -2.59 22.07 6.61
C PRO A 213 -3.65 21.16 7.25
N PHE A 214 -3.25 20.29 8.18
CA PHE A 214 -4.19 19.32 8.77
C PHE A 214 -5.37 20.02 9.48
N ALA A 215 -5.11 21.17 10.11
CA ALA A 215 -6.11 21.96 10.81
C ALA A 215 -7.28 22.42 9.92
N SER A 216 -7.02 22.65 8.63
CA SER A 216 -8.00 23.17 7.66
C SER A 216 -8.88 22.10 7.00
N VAL A 217 -8.64 20.80 7.29
CA VAL A 217 -9.35 19.71 6.63
C VAL A 217 -10.71 19.46 7.29
N ASP A 218 -11.75 19.31 6.49
CA ASP A 218 -13.07 18.90 6.97
C ASP A 218 -13.08 17.40 7.28
N ALA A 219 -13.45 17.05 8.51
CA ALA A 219 -13.51 15.66 8.99
C ALA A 219 -14.58 14.80 8.29
N GLY A 220 -15.61 15.44 7.70
CA GLY A 220 -16.70 14.75 7.01
C GLY A 220 -16.32 14.18 5.62
N HIS A 221 -15.18 14.60 5.06
CA HIS A 221 -14.79 14.27 3.67
C HIS A 221 -13.34 13.77 3.56
N VAL A 222 -12.95 12.82 4.43
CA VAL A 222 -11.59 12.24 4.42
C VAL A 222 -11.60 10.88 3.73
N PRO A 223 -11.00 10.74 2.53
CA PRO A 223 -10.99 9.48 1.79
C PRO A 223 -10.06 8.44 2.44
N TYR A 224 -10.24 7.18 2.02
CA TYR A 224 -9.37 6.08 2.46
C TYR A 224 -7.89 6.33 2.15
N PHE A 225 -7.60 6.82 0.95
CA PHE A 225 -6.23 7.16 0.52
C PHE A 225 -5.83 8.54 1.07
N SER A 226 -5.61 8.59 2.38
CA SER A 226 -5.14 9.79 3.07
C SER A 226 -4.08 9.45 4.10
N MET A 227 -3.17 10.38 4.30
CA MET A 227 -2.03 10.28 5.22
C MET A 227 -1.80 11.63 5.89
N THR A 228 -1.20 11.59 7.07
CA THR A 228 -0.75 12.80 7.76
C THR A 228 0.74 12.69 8.04
N LEU A 229 1.51 13.70 7.62
CA LEU A 229 2.92 13.84 7.93
C LEU A 229 3.10 14.90 9.01
N ILE A 230 3.90 14.60 10.02
CA ILE A 230 4.20 15.48 11.15
C ILE A 230 5.72 15.58 11.29
N ARG A 231 6.22 16.80 11.47
CA ARG A 231 7.60 17.04 11.90
C ARG A 231 7.59 17.88 13.17
N ARG A 232 8.31 17.42 14.20
CA ARG A 232 8.40 18.15 15.48
C ARG A 232 9.27 19.40 15.37
N HIS A 233 10.27 19.36 14.50
CA HIS A 233 11.17 20.48 14.27
C HIS A 233 11.01 21.03 12.85
N PRO A 234 11.00 22.34 12.65
CA PRO A 234 11.04 22.92 11.31
C PRO A 234 12.33 22.48 10.61
N ILE A 235 12.28 22.42 9.27
CA ILE A 235 13.49 22.19 8.47
C ILE A 235 14.36 23.42 8.70
N GLY A 236 15.47 23.25 9.40
CA GLY A 236 16.49 24.29 9.52
C GLY A 236 17.10 24.56 8.13
N CYS A 237 17.06 25.81 7.69
CA CYS A 237 17.84 26.30 6.56
C CYS A 237 19.31 26.41 6.95
#